data_e8df885e64c02872cef0ab84134c3625
#
_entry.id   e8df885e64c02872cef0ab84134c3625
#
_cell.length_a   1.000
_cell.length_b   1.000
_cell.length_c   1.000
_cell.angle_alpha   90.00
_cell.angle_beta   90.00
_cell.angle_gamma   90.00
#
_symmetry.space_group_name_H-M   'P 1'
#
loop_
_entity.id
_entity.type
_entity.pdbx_description
1 polymer ?
#
loop_
_entity_poly.entity_id
_entity_poly.type
_entity_poly.pdbx_seq_one_letter_code
_entity_poly.pdbx_strand_id
1 'polypeptide(L)'
;NARQAFVEFFAADAILFAPFATPAFPGLHEGPDWGVDIQWRPVAAAISGAADMGFTTGPTEYRRAPADAPLRHGHYTSVWQRQQDGSYLVLIDIGIFHAAPQTRIDDWSLRQAAPSLPSQDALKQSEAAAALRALDMHTGASARDATAIALARVIADGARIHLSGQIPVVGRAAARALLEALDYRYEWSPEGVAVAESGDFG
;
A
#
# COMPACT_ATOMS: atom_id res chain seq x y z
N ASN A 1 13.23 -14.18 -12.53
CA ASN A 1 11.95 -13.75 -13.08
C ASN A 1 11.12 -13.03 -11.99
N ALA A 2 10.04 -12.35 -12.38
CA ALA A 2 9.23 -11.56 -11.44
C ALA A 2 8.70 -12.41 -10.27
N ARG A 3 8.15 -13.59 -10.55
CA ARG A 3 7.62 -14.49 -9.51
C ARG A 3 8.68 -14.88 -8.48
N GLN A 4 9.90 -15.17 -8.90
CA GLN A 4 10.95 -15.56 -7.97
C GLN A 4 11.35 -14.41 -7.04
N ALA A 5 11.40 -13.17 -7.55
CA ALA A 5 11.65 -12.00 -6.73
C ALA A 5 10.54 -11.81 -5.66
N PHE A 6 9.28 -12.04 -6.02
CA PHE A 6 8.18 -12.00 -5.06
C PHE A 6 8.33 -13.08 -3.98
N VAL A 7 8.68 -14.31 -4.36
CA VAL A 7 8.93 -15.40 -3.38
C VAL A 7 10.04 -15.03 -2.39
N GLU A 8 11.10 -14.37 -2.86
CA GLU A 8 12.25 -14.01 -2.04
C GLU A 8 11.94 -12.92 -1.01
N PHE A 9 11.08 -11.96 -1.38
CA PHE A 9 10.84 -10.78 -0.56
C PHE A 9 9.51 -10.78 0.21
N PHE A 10 8.66 -11.79 0.06
CA PHE A 10 7.37 -11.84 0.72
C PHE A 10 7.42 -12.64 2.03
N ALA A 11 6.78 -12.12 3.07
CA ALA A 11 6.54 -12.86 4.31
C ALA A 11 5.63 -14.08 4.06
N ALA A 12 5.75 -15.11 4.88
CA ALA A 12 4.97 -16.34 4.70
C ALA A 12 3.45 -16.13 4.80
N ASP A 13 3.05 -15.11 5.56
CA ASP A 13 1.65 -14.69 5.77
C ASP A 13 1.26 -13.44 4.95
N ALA A 14 2.09 -13.07 3.97
CA ALA A 14 1.85 -11.91 3.13
C ALA A 14 0.53 -11.99 2.36
N ILE A 15 -0.08 -10.83 2.15
CA ILE A 15 -1.32 -10.65 1.41
C ILE A 15 -1.06 -9.88 0.11
N LEU A 16 -1.52 -10.43 -1.00
CA LEU A 16 -1.59 -9.79 -2.30
C LEU A 16 -3.01 -9.31 -2.59
N PHE A 17 -3.14 -8.18 -3.25
CA PHE A 17 -4.43 -7.71 -3.79
C PHE A 17 -4.46 -7.84 -5.31
N ALA A 18 -5.15 -8.90 -5.79
CA ALA A 18 -5.25 -9.21 -7.21
C ALA A 18 -6.62 -9.84 -7.63
N PRO A 19 -7.72 -9.13 -7.70
CA PRO A 19 -8.09 -7.80 -7.17
C PRO A 19 -8.54 -7.81 -5.71
N PHE A 20 -8.73 -8.97 -5.12
CA PHE A 20 -9.15 -9.14 -3.72
C PHE A 20 -7.96 -9.57 -2.86
N ALA A 21 -8.07 -9.34 -1.55
CA ALA A 21 -7.10 -9.82 -0.58
C ALA A 21 -6.95 -11.36 -0.72
N THR A 22 -5.75 -11.80 -0.98
CA THR A 22 -5.43 -13.22 -1.20
C THR A 22 -4.10 -13.53 -0.53
N PRO A 23 -3.98 -14.64 0.22
CA PRO A 23 -2.68 -15.08 0.72
C PRO A 23 -1.69 -15.22 -0.45
N ALA A 24 -0.49 -14.65 -0.28
CA ALA A 24 0.53 -14.70 -1.30
C ALA A 24 1.01 -16.13 -1.55
N PHE A 25 1.07 -16.93 -0.49
CA PHE A 25 1.40 -18.35 -0.56
C PHE A 25 0.17 -19.24 -0.32
N PRO A 26 0.04 -20.40 -0.98
CA PRO A 26 1.03 -21.05 -1.84
C PRO A 26 1.11 -20.51 -3.28
N GLY A 27 0.24 -19.60 -3.72
CA GLY A 27 0.13 -19.17 -5.13
C GLY A 27 1.45 -18.68 -5.76
N LEU A 28 2.34 -18.07 -4.97
CA LEU A 28 3.68 -17.69 -5.44
C LEU A 28 4.62 -18.87 -5.64
N HIS A 29 4.47 -19.97 -4.89
CA HIS A 29 5.31 -21.16 -5.04
C HIS A 29 4.80 -22.12 -6.12
N GLU A 30 3.47 -22.22 -6.25
CA GLU A 30 2.79 -23.21 -7.06
C GLU A 30 2.28 -22.58 -8.36
N GLY A 31 3.06 -22.54 -9.39
CA GLY A 31 2.55 -22.04 -10.65
C GLY A 31 3.64 -21.82 -11.69
N PRO A 32 3.24 -21.72 -12.94
CA PRO A 32 4.15 -21.37 -14.00
C PRO A 32 4.72 -19.96 -13.81
N ASP A 33 5.81 -19.67 -14.49
CA ASP A 33 6.26 -18.30 -14.63
C ASP A 33 5.14 -17.44 -15.23
N TRP A 34 4.96 -16.25 -14.69
CA TRP A 34 3.87 -15.36 -15.11
C TRP A 34 4.02 -14.85 -16.54
N GLY A 35 5.19 -15.06 -17.17
CA GLY A 35 5.48 -14.58 -18.52
C GLY A 35 5.36 -13.07 -18.62
N VAL A 36 5.77 -12.37 -17.55
CA VAL A 36 5.69 -10.92 -17.47
C VAL A 36 7.03 -10.31 -17.13
N ASP A 37 7.31 -9.16 -17.73
CA ASP A 37 8.33 -8.24 -17.29
C ASP A 37 7.67 -7.12 -16.50
N ILE A 38 8.09 -6.96 -15.25
CA ILE A 38 7.60 -5.94 -14.34
C ILE A 38 8.80 -5.11 -13.92
N GLN A 39 8.74 -3.82 -14.17
CA GLN A 39 9.70 -2.85 -13.70
C GLN A 39 9.01 -1.90 -12.74
N TRP A 40 9.62 -1.66 -11.59
CA TRP A 40 9.12 -0.72 -10.59
C TRP A 40 10.27 0.05 -9.96
N ARG A 41 9.96 1.21 -9.44
CA ARG A 41 10.92 2.00 -8.67
C ARG A 41 10.19 2.75 -7.57
N PRO A 42 10.71 2.79 -6.36
CA PRO A 42 10.11 3.61 -5.31
C PRO A 42 10.28 5.09 -5.61
N VAL A 43 9.25 5.87 -5.34
CA VAL A 43 9.26 7.35 -5.37
C VAL A 43 8.85 7.94 -4.03
N ALA A 44 8.29 7.13 -3.14
CA ALA A 44 8.02 7.52 -1.78
C ALA A 44 8.17 6.33 -0.84
N ALA A 45 8.59 6.63 0.37
CA ALA A 45 8.68 5.67 1.46
C ALA A 45 8.36 6.35 2.79
N ALA A 46 7.93 5.56 3.76
CA ALA A 46 7.90 5.96 5.16
C ALA A 46 8.30 4.76 6.04
N ILE A 47 8.83 5.06 7.21
CA ILE A 47 9.22 4.05 8.19
C ILE A 47 8.77 4.50 9.59
N SER A 48 8.34 3.54 10.41
CA SER A 48 7.96 3.75 11.80
C SER A 48 9.13 4.23 12.66
N GLY A 49 8.84 4.83 13.79
CA GLY A 49 9.86 5.25 14.76
C GLY A 49 10.68 4.10 15.33
N ALA A 50 10.11 2.90 15.43
CA ALA A 50 10.80 1.67 15.85
C ALA A 50 11.57 1.01 14.69
N ALA A 51 11.42 1.50 13.47
CA ALA A 51 12.00 0.92 12.26
C ALA A 51 11.67 -0.57 12.06
N ASP A 52 10.49 -0.99 12.50
CA ASP A 52 9.99 -2.36 12.37
C ASP A 52 8.94 -2.52 11.27
N MET A 53 8.28 -1.42 10.88
CA MET A 53 7.33 -1.37 9.77
C MET A 53 7.56 -0.14 8.90
N GLY A 54 7.19 -0.26 7.63
CA GLY A 54 7.24 0.87 6.70
C GLY A 54 6.57 0.52 5.37
N PHE A 55 6.48 1.50 4.48
CA PHE A 55 6.01 1.24 3.12
C PHE A 55 6.93 1.84 2.07
N THR A 56 6.85 1.28 0.88
CA THR A 56 7.38 1.88 -0.35
C THR A 56 6.26 1.93 -1.38
N THR A 57 6.28 2.97 -2.22
CA THR A 57 5.34 3.10 -3.33
C THR A 57 5.98 3.78 -4.53
N GLY A 58 5.49 3.47 -5.71
CA GLY A 58 6.00 4.08 -6.93
C GLY A 58 5.37 3.54 -8.21
N PRO A 59 5.75 4.11 -9.37
CA PRO A 59 5.28 3.65 -10.65
C PRO A 59 5.76 2.24 -10.98
N THR A 60 4.92 1.52 -11.70
CA THR A 60 5.22 0.23 -12.32
C THR A 60 5.00 0.29 -13.81
N GLU A 61 5.85 -0.42 -14.53
CA GLU A 61 5.66 -0.74 -15.94
C GLU A 61 5.55 -2.25 -16.08
N TYR A 62 4.54 -2.70 -16.78
CA TYR A 62 4.20 -4.09 -16.88
C TYR A 62 4.00 -4.48 -18.33
N ARG A 63 4.73 -5.49 -18.80
CA ARG A 63 4.62 -6.05 -20.13
C ARG A 63 4.48 -7.57 -20.07
N ARG A 64 3.45 -8.10 -20.68
CA ARG A 64 3.29 -9.55 -20.84
C ARG A 64 4.02 -10.02 -22.11
N ALA A 65 4.50 -11.25 -22.10
CA ALA A 65 4.99 -11.88 -23.32
C ALA A 65 3.86 -12.01 -24.37
N PRO A 66 4.15 -11.83 -25.69
CA PRO A 66 5.46 -11.55 -26.26
C PRO A 66 5.92 -10.11 -26.02
N ALA A 67 7.20 -9.81 -26.30
CA ALA A 67 7.86 -8.54 -25.96
C ALA A 67 7.28 -7.30 -26.68
N ASP A 68 6.51 -7.49 -27.73
CA ASP A 68 5.77 -6.44 -28.48
C ASP A 68 4.37 -6.15 -27.91
N ALA A 69 3.96 -6.88 -26.87
CA ALA A 69 2.69 -6.60 -26.20
C ALA A 69 2.68 -5.17 -25.62
N PRO A 70 1.50 -4.51 -25.57
CA PRO A 70 1.38 -3.16 -25.06
C PRO A 70 1.93 -3.03 -23.63
N LEU A 71 2.71 -1.97 -23.41
CA LEU A 71 3.16 -1.60 -22.06
C LEU A 71 1.96 -1.08 -21.26
N ARG A 72 1.79 -1.62 -20.06
CA ARG A 72 0.80 -1.14 -19.11
C ARG A 72 1.49 -0.37 -17.98
N HIS A 73 0.87 0.70 -17.55
CA HIS A 73 1.38 1.55 -16.48
C HIS A 73 0.54 1.35 -15.22
N GLY A 74 1.20 1.47 -14.09
CA GLY A 74 0.55 1.34 -12.81
C GLY A 74 1.33 1.98 -11.68
N HIS A 75 0.86 1.75 -10.48
CA HIS A 75 1.57 2.04 -9.23
C HIS A 75 1.42 0.87 -8.28
N TYR A 76 2.45 0.66 -7.47
CA TYR A 76 2.45 -0.31 -6.40
C TYR A 76 2.53 0.39 -5.03
N THR A 77 2.12 -0.31 -4.01
CA THR A 77 2.41 -0.01 -2.61
C THR A 77 2.70 -1.32 -1.90
N SER A 78 3.88 -1.44 -1.31
CA SER A 78 4.26 -2.58 -0.50
C SER A 78 4.50 -2.13 0.93
N VAL A 79 3.87 -2.81 1.88
CA VAL A 79 4.13 -2.64 3.32
C VAL A 79 5.14 -3.69 3.73
N TRP A 80 6.19 -3.24 4.41
CA TRP A 80 7.33 -4.05 4.84
C TRP A 80 7.34 -4.21 6.34
N GLN A 81 7.73 -5.38 6.81
CA GLN A 81 7.91 -5.70 8.22
C GLN A 81 9.30 -6.27 8.47
N ARG A 82 9.98 -5.75 9.50
CA ARG A 82 11.28 -6.27 9.93
C ARG A 82 11.10 -7.64 10.57
N GLN A 83 11.94 -8.57 10.14
CA GLN A 83 12.00 -9.93 10.66
C GLN A 83 12.97 -10.05 11.85
N GLN A 84 12.95 -11.19 12.53
CA GLN A 84 13.82 -11.43 13.68
C GLN A 84 15.32 -11.40 13.35
N ASP A 85 15.68 -11.75 12.12
CA ASP A 85 17.06 -11.70 11.62
C ASP A 85 17.50 -10.29 11.16
N GLY A 86 16.59 -9.30 11.25
CA GLY A 86 16.82 -7.91 10.83
C GLY A 86 16.54 -7.64 9.35
N SER A 87 16.22 -8.64 8.55
CA SER A 87 15.74 -8.45 7.17
C SER A 87 14.35 -7.84 7.15
N TYR A 88 13.93 -7.33 5.99
CA TYR A 88 12.57 -6.85 5.77
C TYR A 88 11.88 -7.71 4.73
N LEU A 89 10.66 -8.14 5.04
CA LEU A 89 9.79 -8.85 4.12
C LEU A 89 8.48 -8.08 3.91
N VAL A 90 7.92 -8.23 2.72
CA VAL A 90 6.63 -7.64 2.35
C VAL A 90 5.52 -8.37 3.10
N LEU A 91 4.71 -7.62 3.82
CA LEU A 91 3.50 -8.09 4.50
C LEU A 91 2.26 -7.91 3.63
N ILE A 92 2.16 -6.78 2.94
CA ILE A 92 1.04 -6.45 2.04
C ILE A 92 1.61 -5.86 0.76
N ASP A 93 1.10 -6.32 -0.39
CA ASP A 93 1.40 -5.71 -1.68
C ASP A 93 0.12 -5.48 -2.49
N ILE A 94 0.00 -4.27 -3.00
CA ILE A 94 -1.13 -3.86 -3.83
C ILE A 94 -0.63 -3.09 -5.05
N GLY A 95 -1.16 -3.45 -6.21
CA GLY A 95 -0.91 -2.76 -7.46
C GLY A 95 -2.19 -2.23 -8.10
N ILE A 96 -2.11 -1.06 -8.70
CA ILE A 96 -3.17 -0.49 -9.54
C ILE A 96 -2.66 -0.27 -10.95
N PHE A 97 -3.56 -0.27 -11.93
CA PHE A 97 -3.28 0.14 -13.30
C PHE A 97 -3.95 1.46 -13.61
N HIS A 98 -3.32 2.25 -14.46
CA HIS A 98 -3.84 3.53 -14.97
C HIS A 98 -3.31 3.82 -16.37
N ALA A 99 -3.78 4.90 -17.00
CA ALA A 99 -3.25 5.37 -18.28
C ALA A 99 -1.77 5.78 -18.15
N ALA A 100 -1.05 5.79 -19.28
CA ALA A 100 0.32 6.29 -19.29
C ALA A 100 0.38 7.72 -18.72
N PRO A 101 1.27 8.01 -17.77
CA PRO A 101 1.40 9.36 -17.23
C PRO A 101 1.99 10.29 -18.29
N GLN A 102 1.48 11.52 -18.39
CA GLN A 102 1.99 12.53 -19.32
C GLN A 102 3.37 13.07 -18.93
N THR A 103 3.67 13.03 -17.63
CA THR A 103 4.94 13.47 -17.06
C THR A 103 5.52 12.36 -16.20
N ARG A 104 6.83 12.24 -16.20
CA ARG A 104 7.51 11.25 -15.36
C ARG A 104 7.36 11.67 -13.89
N ILE A 105 6.97 10.73 -13.03
CA ILE A 105 6.91 10.94 -11.58
C ILE A 105 8.28 10.58 -11.03
N ASP A 106 9.12 11.59 -10.80
CA ASP A 106 10.51 11.40 -10.37
C ASP A 106 10.79 11.92 -8.95
N ASP A 107 9.81 12.56 -8.31
CA ASP A 107 10.00 13.14 -6.98
C ASP A 107 10.10 12.05 -5.91
N TRP A 108 11.31 11.86 -5.39
CA TRP A 108 11.54 11.00 -4.24
C TRP A 108 11.16 11.72 -2.95
N SER A 109 10.39 11.07 -2.11
CA SER A 109 10.08 11.53 -0.77
C SER A 109 10.25 10.41 0.25
N LEU A 110 11.04 10.66 1.28
CA LEU A 110 11.16 9.80 2.45
C LEU A 110 10.55 10.50 3.65
N ARG A 111 9.62 9.83 4.31
CA ARG A 111 9.11 10.22 5.62
C ARG A 111 9.65 9.26 6.65
N GLN A 112 10.35 9.78 7.61
CA GLN A 112 10.81 9.04 8.78
C GLN A 112 10.14 9.63 10.00
N ALA A 113 9.46 8.79 10.77
CA ALA A 113 9.01 9.18 12.09
C ALA A 113 10.23 9.50 12.97
N ALA A 114 10.05 10.34 13.98
CA ALA A 114 11.10 10.55 14.97
C ALA A 114 11.47 9.18 15.58
N PRO A 115 12.77 8.86 15.69
CA PRO A 115 13.17 7.61 16.31
C PRO A 115 12.52 7.47 17.68
N SER A 116 11.81 6.40 17.89
CA SER A 116 11.20 6.05 19.17
C SER A 116 11.59 4.64 19.52
N LEU A 117 11.79 4.41 20.82
CA LEU A 117 12.05 3.06 21.28
C LEU A 117 10.81 2.19 21.04
N PRO A 118 11.01 0.92 20.65
CA PRO A 118 9.92 -0.03 20.59
C PRO A 118 9.16 0.00 21.92
N SER A 119 7.85 0.10 21.85
CA SER A 119 7.03 -0.01 23.06
C SER A 119 7.08 -1.47 23.51
N GLN A 120 7.66 -1.72 24.67
CA GLN A 120 7.56 -3.05 25.31
C GLN A 120 6.19 -3.26 25.96
N ASP A 121 5.30 -2.29 25.83
CA ASP A 121 3.97 -2.32 26.40
C ASP A 121 2.99 -2.87 25.35
N ALA A 122 2.75 -4.17 25.40
CA ALA A 122 1.79 -4.85 24.53
C ALA A 122 0.36 -4.26 24.63
N LEU A 123 0.02 -3.63 25.75
CA LEU A 123 -1.27 -2.96 25.91
C LEU A 123 -1.37 -1.75 25.00
N LYS A 124 -0.32 -0.94 24.89
CA LYS A 124 -0.29 0.23 24.00
C LYS A 124 -0.40 -0.15 22.53
N GLN A 125 0.26 -1.22 22.11
CA GLN A 125 0.09 -1.72 20.74
C GLN A 125 -1.32 -2.21 20.48
N SER A 126 -1.91 -2.95 21.42
CA SER A 126 -3.29 -3.41 21.33
C SER A 126 -4.29 -2.25 21.27
N GLU A 127 -4.08 -1.21 22.08
CA GLU A 127 -4.90 -0.01 22.08
C GLU A 127 -4.77 0.75 20.74
N ALA A 128 -3.56 0.89 20.20
CA ALA A 128 -3.32 1.52 18.91
C ALA A 128 -3.99 0.74 17.76
N ALA A 129 -3.87 -0.59 17.77
CA ALA A 129 -4.53 -1.46 16.79
C ALA A 129 -6.07 -1.35 16.88
N ALA A 130 -6.62 -1.33 18.10
CA ALA A 130 -8.06 -1.17 18.31
C ALA A 130 -8.55 0.21 17.85
N ALA A 131 -7.78 1.28 18.11
CA ALA A 131 -8.09 2.63 17.68
C ALA A 131 -8.07 2.77 16.15
N LEU A 132 -7.03 2.20 15.49
CA LEU A 132 -6.92 2.19 14.04
C LEU A 132 -8.10 1.45 13.41
N ARG A 133 -8.42 0.26 13.91
CA ARG A 133 -9.56 -0.53 13.44
C ARG A 133 -10.88 0.23 13.61
N ALA A 134 -11.09 0.88 14.76
CA ALA A 134 -12.29 1.66 15.01
C ALA A 134 -12.41 2.86 14.07
N LEU A 135 -11.30 3.56 13.82
CA LEU A 135 -11.24 4.67 12.87
C LEU A 135 -11.58 4.21 11.45
N ASP A 136 -11.01 3.10 11.01
CA ASP A 136 -11.24 2.55 9.67
C ASP A 136 -12.71 2.10 9.50
N MET A 137 -13.27 1.38 10.47
CA MET A 137 -14.70 1.02 10.50
C MET A 137 -15.60 2.24 10.43
N HIS A 138 -15.33 3.28 11.24
CA HIS A 138 -16.12 4.51 11.24
C HIS A 138 -16.04 5.24 9.90
N THR A 139 -14.84 5.30 9.32
CA THR A 139 -14.61 5.93 8.01
C THR A 139 -15.33 5.17 6.91
N GLY A 140 -15.22 3.84 6.87
CA GLY A 140 -15.92 2.98 5.92
C GLY A 140 -17.44 3.13 5.99
N ALA A 141 -18.00 3.14 7.20
CA ALA A 141 -19.44 3.38 7.39
C ALA A 141 -19.88 4.76 6.87
N SER A 142 -19.08 5.81 7.13
CA SER A 142 -19.37 7.18 6.66
C SER A 142 -19.18 7.34 5.15
N ALA A 143 -18.32 6.55 4.54
CA ALA A 143 -18.03 6.62 3.11
C ALA A 143 -19.20 6.16 2.22
N ARG A 144 -20.09 5.32 2.72
CA ARG A 144 -21.28 4.89 2.00
C ARG A 144 -22.13 6.06 1.49
N ASP A 145 -22.26 7.09 2.31
CA ASP A 145 -23.08 8.25 1.98
C ASP A 145 -22.30 9.34 1.24
N ALA A 146 -21.04 9.57 1.63
CA ALA A 146 -20.20 10.63 1.10
C ALA A 146 -18.72 10.29 1.20
N THR A 147 -18.21 9.46 0.29
CA THR A 147 -16.82 8.98 0.31
C THR A 147 -15.79 10.10 0.38
N ALA A 148 -15.90 11.12 -0.47
CA ALA A 148 -14.96 12.24 -0.48
C ALA A 148 -14.90 12.99 0.85
N ILE A 149 -16.06 13.20 1.50
CA ILE A 149 -16.15 13.88 2.79
C ILE A 149 -15.58 12.99 3.91
N ALA A 150 -15.91 11.71 3.92
CA ALA A 150 -15.43 10.77 4.94
C ALA A 150 -13.91 10.67 4.91
N LEU A 151 -13.32 10.43 3.73
CA LEU A 151 -11.87 10.32 3.56
C LEU A 151 -11.14 11.64 3.81
N ALA A 152 -11.71 12.80 3.41
CA ALA A 152 -11.08 14.10 3.65
C ALA A 152 -10.83 14.40 5.14
N ARG A 153 -11.56 13.75 6.05
CA ARG A 153 -11.39 13.91 7.51
C ARG A 153 -10.17 13.18 8.05
N VAL A 154 -9.76 12.10 7.40
CA VAL A 154 -8.67 11.21 7.86
C VAL A 154 -7.41 11.29 6.99
N ILE A 155 -7.51 11.83 5.78
CA ILE A 155 -6.38 11.98 4.87
C ILE A 155 -5.43 13.06 5.39
N ALA A 156 -4.18 12.71 5.59
CA ALA A 156 -3.09 13.63 5.94
C ALA A 156 -2.74 14.57 4.77
N ASP A 157 -2.12 15.72 5.05
CA ASP A 157 -1.77 16.71 4.01
C ASP A 157 -0.83 16.17 2.93
N GLY A 158 0.01 15.21 3.27
CA GLY A 158 0.91 14.57 2.30
C GLY A 158 0.48 13.16 1.89
N ALA A 159 -0.78 12.78 2.11
CA ALA A 159 -1.28 11.48 1.72
C ALA A 159 -1.23 11.28 0.21
N ARG A 160 -1.07 10.02 -0.20
CA ARG A 160 -1.15 9.58 -1.60
C ARG A 160 -2.40 8.73 -1.75
N ILE A 161 -3.17 9.00 -2.79
CA ILE A 161 -4.36 8.21 -3.13
C ILE A 161 -4.09 7.48 -4.43
N HIS A 162 -4.23 6.16 -4.36
CA HIS A 162 -4.09 5.24 -5.48
C HIS A 162 -5.44 4.60 -5.75
N LEU A 163 -6.05 4.94 -6.87
CA LEU A 163 -7.30 4.35 -7.34
C LEU A 163 -7.09 3.72 -8.71
N SER A 164 -7.63 2.53 -8.89
CA SER A 164 -7.55 1.83 -10.18
C SER A 164 -8.17 2.68 -11.30
N GLY A 165 -7.47 2.78 -12.43
CA GLY A 165 -7.87 3.64 -13.54
C GLY A 165 -7.45 5.11 -13.43
N GLN A 166 -6.93 5.54 -12.27
CA GLN A 166 -6.53 6.93 -12.01
C GLN A 166 -5.03 7.05 -11.78
N ILE A 167 -4.43 8.10 -12.32
CA ILE A 167 -3.05 8.47 -11.95
C ILE A 167 -3.06 8.90 -10.48
N PRO A 168 -2.13 8.40 -9.66
CA PRO A 168 -2.08 8.75 -8.25
C PRO A 168 -1.97 10.25 -8.00
N VAL A 169 -2.69 10.72 -6.99
CA VAL A 169 -2.64 12.11 -6.55
C VAL A 169 -2.01 12.21 -5.17
N VAL A 170 -1.37 13.34 -4.90
CA VAL A 170 -0.69 13.64 -3.62
C VAL A 170 -1.30 14.86 -2.98
N GLY A 171 -1.58 14.75 -1.70
CA GLY A 171 -2.12 15.83 -0.88
C GLY A 171 -3.63 15.81 -0.73
N ARG A 172 -4.09 16.30 0.42
CA ARG A 172 -5.50 16.28 0.83
C ARG A 172 -6.43 16.95 -0.18
N ALA A 173 -6.04 18.10 -0.70
CA ALA A 173 -6.87 18.86 -1.65
C ALA A 173 -7.04 18.12 -2.98
N ALA A 174 -5.95 17.55 -3.52
CA ALA A 174 -5.98 16.77 -4.75
C ALA A 174 -6.75 15.46 -4.57
N ALA A 175 -6.56 14.78 -3.44
CA ALA A 175 -7.31 13.58 -3.08
C ALA A 175 -8.82 13.85 -3.01
N ARG A 176 -9.21 14.94 -2.34
CA ARG A 176 -10.62 15.33 -2.25
C ARG A 176 -11.20 15.64 -3.62
N ALA A 177 -10.51 16.45 -4.44
CA ALA A 177 -10.98 16.82 -5.78
C ALA A 177 -11.17 15.58 -6.67
N LEU A 178 -10.22 14.61 -6.62
CA LEU A 178 -10.34 13.34 -7.35
C LEU A 178 -11.58 12.55 -6.91
N LEU A 179 -11.78 12.38 -5.60
CA LEU A 179 -12.89 11.61 -5.06
C LEU A 179 -14.26 12.26 -5.34
N GLU A 180 -14.34 13.60 -5.31
CA GLU A 180 -15.54 14.36 -5.69
C GLU A 180 -15.83 14.22 -7.19
N ALA A 181 -14.80 14.27 -8.06
CA ALA A 181 -14.96 14.15 -9.50
C ALA A 181 -15.41 12.75 -9.94
N LEU A 182 -15.01 11.70 -9.24
CA LEU A 182 -15.42 10.33 -9.54
C LEU A 182 -16.84 10.02 -9.07
N ASP A 183 -17.34 10.72 -8.07
CA ASP A 183 -18.65 10.49 -7.41
C ASP A 183 -18.92 9.02 -7.06
N TYR A 184 -17.86 8.27 -6.73
CA TYR A 184 -17.98 6.89 -6.32
C TYR A 184 -18.45 6.80 -4.86
N ARG A 185 -19.23 5.75 -4.57
CA ARG A 185 -19.57 5.36 -3.21
C ARG A 185 -18.76 4.12 -2.86
N TYR A 186 -17.90 4.25 -1.88
CA TYR A 186 -17.10 3.14 -1.38
C TYR A 186 -17.69 2.63 -0.07
N GLU A 187 -17.69 1.33 0.03
CA GLU A 187 -18.02 0.61 1.25
C GLU A 187 -16.89 -0.36 1.54
N TRP A 188 -16.40 -0.38 2.75
CA TRP A 188 -15.40 -1.34 3.20
C TRP A 188 -15.53 -1.63 4.69
N SER A 189 -14.91 -2.72 5.11
CA SER A 189 -14.69 -3.08 6.51
C SER A 189 -13.26 -3.60 6.67
N PRO A 190 -12.60 -3.31 7.81
CA PRO A 190 -11.27 -3.83 8.07
C PRO A 190 -11.32 -5.34 8.34
N GLU A 191 -10.50 -6.11 7.64
CA GLU A 191 -10.34 -7.54 7.86
C GLU A 191 -9.16 -7.86 8.80
N GLY A 192 -8.11 -7.03 8.76
CA GLY A 192 -6.94 -7.15 9.59
C GLY A 192 -6.38 -5.79 10.00
N VAL A 193 -5.52 -5.78 10.98
CA VAL A 193 -4.75 -4.61 11.39
C VAL A 193 -3.38 -5.04 11.88
N ALA A 194 -2.36 -4.31 11.46
CA ALA A 194 -1.00 -4.44 11.99
C ALA A 194 -0.51 -3.05 12.40
N VAL A 195 0.20 -2.94 13.51
CA VAL A 195 0.73 -1.69 14.04
C VAL A 195 2.18 -1.87 14.44
N ALA A 196 3.02 -0.92 14.07
CA ALA A 196 4.42 -0.86 14.46
C ALA A 196 4.58 -0.83 15.99
N GLU A 197 5.72 -1.34 16.48
CA GLU A 197 6.03 -1.34 17.92
C GLU A 197 6.04 0.06 18.54
N SER A 198 6.31 1.09 17.75
CA SER A 198 6.22 2.50 18.19
C SER A 198 4.80 3.06 18.22
N GLY A 199 3.81 2.38 17.62
CA GLY A 199 2.41 2.81 17.58
C GLY A 199 2.11 3.97 16.64
N ASP A 200 3.08 4.43 15.85
CA ASP A 200 2.98 5.59 14.96
C ASP A 200 2.77 5.22 13.48
N PHE A 201 2.73 3.93 13.19
CA PHE A 201 2.51 3.38 11.87
C PHE A 201 1.62 2.13 11.97
N GLY A 202 0.69 1.99 11.03
CA GLY A 202 -0.21 0.85 10.96
C GLY A 202 -1.12 0.88 9.75
#